data_c567ad20ec3df7e129ed9d1e38b03984
#
_entry.id   c567ad20ec3df7e129ed9d1e38b03984
#
_cell.length_a   1.000
_cell.length_b   1.000
_cell.length_c   1.000
_cell.angle_alpha   90.00
_cell.angle_beta   90.00
_cell.angle_gamma   90.00
#
_symmetry.space_group_name_H-M   'P 1'
#
loop_
_entity.id
_entity.type
_entity.pdbx_description
1 polymer ?
#
loop_
_entity_poly.entity_id
_entity_poly.type
_entity_poly.pdbx_seq_one_letter_code
_entity_poly.pdbx_strand_id
1 'polypeptide(L)'
;MHLITFQDNVMPNPDYMEAQNEITWAMRQTLVDWLLQAHLRWHMLPETLWIAINIIDRFLTRRVVSLTKLQLVGVTAMFVAAKYEEILAPSVDEFVFMTENGYTKEEILKGERILLQTLDFNVSQYCSPYSWMRRVSKADDYDIQTRTLGKFLAEITLLDHRFLRCKPSLISAVAMYSARKMLGGDWVGIFIATQLTM
;
A
#
# COMPACT_ATOMS: atom_id res chain seq x y z
N MET A 1 -4.66 20.70 6.98
CA MET A 1 -3.43 21.17 6.32
C MET A 1 -2.23 20.23 6.58
N HIS A 2 -2.00 19.72 7.78
CA HIS A 2 -0.85 18.84 8.08
C HIS A 2 -0.77 17.52 7.26
N LEU A 3 -1.86 16.83 6.97
CA LEU A 3 -1.86 15.55 6.27
C LEU A 3 -1.37 15.64 4.80
N ILE A 4 -1.58 16.75 4.13
CA ILE A 4 -1.17 16.94 2.72
C ILE A 4 0.34 17.10 2.61
N THR A 5 0.95 17.80 3.57
CA THR A 5 2.40 18.08 3.58
C THR A 5 3.23 16.83 3.90
N PHE A 6 2.68 15.87 4.65
CA PHE A 6 3.39 14.64 5.01
C PHE A 6 3.41 13.58 3.90
N GLN A 7 2.53 13.67 2.89
CA GLN A 7 2.51 12.67 1.81
C GLN A 7 3.83 12.66 1.03
N ASP A 8 4.41 13.81 0.78
CA ASP A 8 5.64 13.92 -0.04
C ASP A 8 6.85 13.23 0.62
N ASN A 9 6.91 13.20 1.95
CA ASN A 9 8.03 12.59 2.70
C ASN A 9 8.01 11.05 2.68
N VAL A 10 6.88 10.45 2.34
CA VAL A 10 6.69 9.00 2.34
C VAL A 10 6.41 8.42 0.95
N MET A 11 6.52 9.25 -0.08
CA MET A 11 6.46 8.78 -1.46
C MET A 11 7.80 8.11 -1.85
N PRO A 12 7.76 6.93 -2.48
CA PRO A 12 8.96 6.35 -3.08
C PRO A 12 9.43 7.18 -4.27
N ASN A 13 10.70 7.06 -4.66
CA ASN A 13 11.14 7.55 -5.96
C ASN A 13 10.44 6.71 -7.06
N PRO A 14 9.64 7.30 -7.95
CA PRO A 14 8.92 6.55 -8.97
C PRO A 14 9.82 5.87 -10.00
N ASP A 15 11.07 6.30 -10.12
CA ASP A 15 12.05 5.79 -11.08
C ASP A 15 13.13 4.90 -10.41
N TYR A 16 12.87 4.40 -9.20
CA TYR A 16 13.86 3.62 -8.44
C TYR A 16 14.32 2.35 -9.17
N MET A 17 13.53 1.83 -10.09
CA MET A 17 13.89 0.62 -10.84
C MET A 17 15.12 0.82 -11.73
N GLU A 18 15.42 2.05 -12.15
CA GLU A 18 16.62 2.38 -12.93
C GLU A 18 17.92 2.09 -12.17
N ALA A 19 17.87 2.13 -10.83
CA ALA A 19 18.99 1.80 -9.96
C ALA A 19 19.08 0.31 -9.61
N GLN A 20 18.09 -0.51 -10.00
CA GLN A 20 18.05 -1.93 -9.72
C GLN A 20 18.69 -2.73 -10.87
N ASN A 21 19.52 -3.73 -10.53
CA ASN A 21 20.29 -4.46 -11.53
C ASN A 21 19.63 -5.79 -11.96
N GLU A 22 18.88 -6.43 -11.06
CA GLU A 22 18.37 -7.80 -11.25
C GLU A 22 16.84 -7.87 -11.27
N ILE A 23 16.15 -6.82 -10.83
CA ILE A 23 14.70 -6.79 -10.75
C ILE A 23 14.09 -5.83 -11.77
N THR A 24 12.84 -6.07 -12.13
CA THR A 24 12.09 -5.30 -13.11
C THR A 24 10.70 -4.93 -12.59
N TRP A 25 10.01 -4.01 -13.25
CA TRP A 25 8.62 -3.65 -12.93
C TRP A 25 7.67 -4.85 -13.01
N ALA A 26 7.89 -5.77 -13.94
CA ALA A 26 7.10 -6.99 -14.04
C ALA A 26 7.28 -7.90 -12.80
N MET A 27 8.49 -8.00 -12.28
CA MET A 27 8.76 -8.76 -11.05
C MET A 27 8.14 -8.10 -9.82
N ARG A 28 8.18 -6.76 -9.74
CA ARG A 28 7.44 -6.02 -8.71
C ARG A 28 5.94 -6.29 -8.79
N GLN A 29 5.36 -6.25 -9.98
CA GLN A 29 3.93 -6.55 -10.20
C GLN A 29 3.57 -7.95 -9.70
N THR A 30 4.38 -8.96 -10.05
CA THR A 30 4.20 -10.34 -9.57
C THR A 30 4.28 -10.42 -8.03
N LEU A 31 5.23 -9.72 -7.41
CA LEU A 31 5.33 -9.65 -5.96
C LEU A 31 4.08 -9.02 -5.33
N VAL A 32 3.61 -7.90 -5.88
CA VAL A 32 2.41 -7.20 -5.38
C VAL A 32 1.17 -8.07 -5.53
N ASP A 33 1.01 -8.76 -6.65
CA ASP A 33 -0.11 -9.69 -6.87
C ASP A 33 -0.08 -10.84 -5.85
N TRP A 34 1.09 -11.42 -5.58
CA TRP A 34 1.25 -12.44 -4.54
C TRP A 34 0.91 -11.91 -3.14
N LEU A 35 1.34 -10.70 -2.80
CA LEU A 35 1.01 -10.06 -1.51
C LEU A 35 -0.50 -9.78 -1.38
N LEU A 36 -1.15 -9.41 -2.46
CA LEU A 36 -2.59 -9.18 -2.53
C LEU A 36 -3.36 -10.49 -2.21
N GLN A 37 -2.94 -11.60 -2.80
CA GLN A 37 -3.52 -12.92 -2.52
C GLN A 37 -3.25 -13.37 -1.07
N ALA A 38 -2.03 -13.16 -0.57
CA ALA A 38 -1.68 -13.46 0.81
C ALA A 38 -2.52 -12.63 1.79
N HIS A 39 -2.63 -11.33 1.56
CA HIS A 39 -3.46 -10.41 2.36
C HIS A 39 -4.92 -10.87 2.45
N LEU A 40 -5.52 -11.27 1.34
CA LEU A 40 -6.89 -11.78 1.30
C LEU A 40 -7.04 -13.11 2.06
N ARG A 41 -6.10 -14.04 1.86
CA ARG A 41 -6.10 -15.36 2.50
C ARG A 41 -6.00 -15.28 4.02
N TRP A 42 -5.25 -14.32 4.54
CA TRP A 42 -5.02 -14.13 5.97
C TRP A 42 -5.94 -13.09 6.61
N HIS A 43 -6.95 -12.60 5.84
CA HIS A 43 -7.95 -11.63 6.30
C HIS A 43 -7.36 -10.39 6.96
N MET A 44 -6.22 -9.91 6.45
CA MET A 44 -5.58 -8.70 6.95
C MET A 44 -6.36 -7.45 6.56
N LEU A 45 -6.18 -6.38 7.31
CA LEU A 45 -6.78 -5.08 6.99
C LEU A 45 -6.25 -4.54 5.66
N PRO A 46 -7.08 -3.90 4.85
CA PRO A 46 -6.62 -3.27 3.61
C PRO A 46 -5.48 -2.26 3.82
N GLU A 47 -5.50 -1.55 4.94
CA GLU A 47 -4.44 -0.63 5.34
C GLU A 47 -3.09 -1.31 5.46
N THR A 48 -3.05 -2.55 5.97
CA THR A 48 -1.83 -3.37 6.10
C THR A 48 -1.18 -3.60 4.74
N LEU A 49 -1.96 -3.94 3.72
CA LEU A 49 -1.46 -4.11 2.35
C LEU A 49 -0.84 -2.81 1.80
N TRP A 50 -1.55 -1.68 1.93
CA TRP A 50 -1.07 -0.39 1.46
C TRP A 50 0.24 0.03 2.13
N ILE A 51 0.33 -0.17 3.45
CA ILE A 51 1.54 0.12 4.22
C ILE A 51 2.68 -0.79 3.75
N ALA A 52 2.44 -2.09 3.58
CA ALA A 52 3.45 -3.05 3.13
C ALA A 52 4.03 -2.66 1.76
N ILE A 53 3.19 -2.31 0.79
CA ILE A 53 3.64 -1.93 -0.55
C ILE A 53 4.40 -0.60 -0.52
N ASN A 54 3.95 0.39 0.26
CA ASN A 54 4.70 1.62 0.45
C ASN A 54 6.09 1.37 1.07
N ILE A 55 6.18 0.48 2.06
CA ILE A 55 7.45 0.05 2.67
C ILE A 55 8.36 -0.58 1.61
N ILE A 56 7.85 -1.49 0.77
CA ILE A 56 8.62 -2.15 -0.29
C ILE A 56 9.20 -1.12 -1.25
N ASP A 57 8.36 -0.25 -1.81
CA ASP A 57 8.79 0.73 -2.82
C ASP A 57 9.81 1.73 -2.25
N ARG A 58 9.64 2.16 -1.00
CA ARG A 58 10.60 3.03 -0.30
C ARG A 58 11.91 2.31 0.02
N PHE A 59 11.85 1.04 0.37
CA PHE A 59 13.03 0.22 0.60
C PHE A 59 13.83 0.03 -0.70
N LEU A 60 13.15 -0.32 -1.80
CA LEU A 60 13.75 -0.48 -3.13
C LEU A 60 14.31 0.84 -3.70
N THR A 61 13.78 1.98 -3.27
CA THR A 61 14.35 3.30 -3.56
C THR A 61 15.73 3.50 -2.93
N ARG A 62 15.98 2.87 -1.77
CA ARG A 62 17.21 3.08 -0.97
C ARG A 62 18.22 1.93 -1.08
N ARG A 63 17.80 0.75 -1.54
CA ARG A 63 18.60 -0.48 -1.58
C ARG A 63 18.44 -1.21 -2.90
N VAL A 64 19.59 -1.63 -3.47
CA VAL A 64 19.59 -2.61 -4.57
C VAL A 64 19.34 -3.99 -4.00
N VAL A 65 18.44 -4.75 -4.63
CA VAL A 65 18.00 -6.07 -4.15
C VAL A 65 18.16 -7.08 -5.27
N SER A 66 18.70 -8.27 -4.94
CA SER A 66 18.76 -9.38 -5.88
C SER A 66 17.37 -10.01 -6.08
N LEU A 67 17.16 -10.62 -7.24
CA LEU A 67 15.91 -11.32 -7.54
C LEU A 67 15.53 -12.34 -6.46
N THR A 68 16.53 -13.11 -5.98
CA THR A 68 16.34 -14.16 -4.96
C THR A 68 15.86 -13.63 -3.60
N LYS A 69 16.06 -12.34 -3.32
CA LYS A 69 15.66 -11.69 -2.05
C LYS A 69 14.42 -10.82 -2.19
N LEU A 70 13.87 -10.65 -3.39
CA LEU A 70 12.73 -9.79 -3.62
C LEU A 70 11.49 -10.24 -2.84
N GLN A 71 11.19 -11.54 -2.82
CA GLN A 71 10.08 -12.09 -2.06
C GLN A 71 10.30 -11.94 -0.54
N LEU A 72 11.56 -12.09 -0.06
CA LEU A 72 11.89 -11.85 1.34
C LEU A 72 11.62 -10.39 1.74
N VAL A 73 11.92 -9.43 0.88
CA VAL A 73 11.57 -8.03 1.13
C VAL A 73 10.05 -7.87 1.24
N GLY A 74 9.28 -8.51 0.34
CA GLY A 74 7.82 -8.46 0.36
C GLY A 74 7.21 -9.01 1.64
N VAL A 75 7.58 -10.24 2.03
CA VAL A 75 7.05 -10.88 3.23
C VAL A 75 7.46 -10.12 4.50
N THR A 76 8.69 -9.64 4.54
CA THR A 76 9.17 -8.84 5.68
C THR A 76 8.42 -7.51 5.80
N ALA A 77 8.17 -6.83 4.69
CA ALA A 77 7.39 -5.60 4.67
C ALA A 77 5.95 -5.82 5.13
N MET A 78 5.33 -6.94 4.71
CA MET A 78 3.99 -7.32 5.16
C MET A 78 3.98 -7.64 6.66
N PHE A 79 5.01 -8.34 7.18
CA PHE A 79 5.17 -8.61 8.59
C PHE A 79 5.29 -7.33 9.43
N VAL A 80 6.09 -6.37 9.00
CA VAL A 80 6.22 -5.06 9.65
C VAL A 80 4.90 -4.29 9.61
N ALA A 81 4.25 -4.25 8.45
CA ALA A 81 2.96 -3.57 8.28
C ALA A 81 1.86 -4.19 9.16
N ALA A 82 1.80 -5.53 9.23
CA ALA A 82 0.83 -6.23 10.08
C ALA A 82 1.05 -5.92 11.57
N LYS A 83 2.28 -5.93 12.05
CA LYS A 83 2.58 -5.56 13.44
C LYS A 83 2.23 -4.10 13.77
N TYR A 84 2.24 -3.24 12.77
CA TYR A 84 1.90 -1.83 12.94
C TYR A 84 0.38 -1.58 12.94
N GLU A 85 -0.36 -2.25 12.05
CA GLU A 85 -1.77 -1.91 11.76
C GLU A 85 -2.77 -2.89 12.38
N GLU A 86 -2.43 -4.20 12.48
CA GLU A 86 -3.36 -5.22 12.94
C GLU A 86 -3.50 -5.22 14.46
N ILE A 87 -4.72 -5.45 14.96
CA ILE A 87 -4.97 -5.64 16.40
C ILE A 87 -4.33 -6.96 16.85
N LEU A 88 -4.48 -8.01 16.05
CA LEU A 88 -3.87 -9.33 16.27
C LEU A 88 -3.02 -9.66 15.04
N ALA A 89 -1.76 -9.19 15.06
CA ALA A 89 -0.84 -9.47 13.98
C ALA A 89 -0.48 -10.97 13.94
N PRO A 90 -0.42 -11.59 12.74
CA PRO A 90 0.08 -12.95 12.62
C PRO A 90 1.52 -13.06 13.15
N SER A 91 1.84 -14.21 13.70
CA SER A 91 3.18 -14.53 14.20
C SER A 91 4.20 -14.66 13.07
N VAL A 92 5.49 -14.56 13.39
CA VAL A 92 6.54 -14.77 12.38
C VAL A 92 6.48 -16.19 11.77
N ASP A 93 6.05 -17.19 12.54
CA ASP A 93 5.94 -18.57 12.07
C ASP A 93 4.82 -18.72 11.03
N GLU A 94 3.73 -17.95 11.14
CA GLU A 94 2.68 -17.85 10.12
C GLU A 94 3.21 -17.19 8.85
N PHE A 95 4.08 -16.17 8.94
CA PHE A 95 4.75 -15.59 7.77
C PHE A 95 5.75 -16.55 7.12
N VAL A 96 6.45 -17.39 7.89
CA VAL A 96 7.26 -18.51 7.34
C VAL A 96 6.37 -19.45 6.53
N PHE A 97 5.24 -19.88 7.10
CA PHE A 97 4.27 -20.74 6.41
C PHE A 97 3.70 -20.08 5.14
N MET A 98 3.47 -18.77 5.15
CA MET A 98 2.98 -18.00 3.99
C MET A 98 3.93 -18.06 2.78
N THR A 99 5.23 -18.24 3.03
CA THR A 99 6.25 -18.43 1.98
C THR A 99 6.48 -19.91 1.64
N GLU A 100 5.60 -20.83 2.07
CA GLU A 100 5.77 -22.28 1.90
C GLU A 100 7.11 -22.77 2.47
N ASN A 101 7.55 -22.20 3.58
CA ASN A 101 8.85 -22.42 4.22
C ASN A 101 10.06 -22.06 3.31
N GLY A 102 9.87 -21.17 2.35
CA GLY A 102 10.96 -20.69 1.48
C GLY A 102 11.99 -19.82 2.21
N TYR A 103 11.62 -19.28 3.39
CA TYR A 103 12.51 -18.51 4.26
C TYR A 103 12.35 -18.95 5.71
N THR A 104 13.46 -18.87 6.46
CA THR A 104 13.45 -19.19 7.89
C THR A 104 12.95 -17.98 8.71
N LYS A 105 12.55 -18.26 9.95
CA LYS A 105 12.20 -17.25 10.94
C LYS A 105 13.31 -16.21 11.14
N GLU A 106 14.55 -16.69 11.22
CA GLU A 106 15.74 -15.86 11.41
C GLU A 106 15.97 -14.92 10.21
N GLU A 107 15.70 -15.40 8.98
CA GLU A 107 15.81 -14.56 7.77
C GLU A 107 14.77 -13.44 7.78
N ILE A 108 13.51 -13.72 8.12
CA ILE A 108 12.44 -12.71 8.22
C ILE A 108 12.77 -11.70 9.30
N LEU A 109 13.16 -12.13 10.50
CA LEU A 109 13.53 -11.24 11.60
C LEU A 109 14.81 -10.41 11.31
N LYS A 110 15.76 -10.98 10.57
CA LYS A 110 16.93 -10.22 10.10
C LYS A 110 16.50 -9.20 9.04
N GLY A 111 15.65 -9.61 8.11
CA GLY A 111 15.07 -8.73 7.08
C GLY A 111 14.33 -7.56 7.70
N GLU A 112 13.53 -7.78 8.74
CA GLU A 112 12.82 -6.74 9.48
C GLU A 112 13.77 -5.67 10.04
N ARG A 113 14.85 -6.08 10.71
CA ARG A 113 15.84 -5.13 11.25
C ARG A 113 16.48 -4.29 10.16
N ILE A 114 16.88 -4.91 9.04
CA ILE A 114 17.47 -4.22 7.89
C ILE A 114 16.46 -3.24 7.27
N LEU A 115 15.20 -3.66 7.12
CA LEU A 115 14.15 -2.86 6.53
C LEU A 115 13.85 -1.63 7.40
N LEU A 116 13.63 -1.82 8.68
CA LEU A 116 13.35 -0.73 9.63
C LEU A 116 14.53 0.26 9.71
N GLN A 117 15.77 -0.23 9.80
CA GLN A 117 16.95 0.62 9.79
C GLN A 117 17.09 1.42 8.50
N THR A 118 16.82 0.80 7.34
CA THR A 118 16.89 1.48 6.04
C THR A 118 15.84 2.58 5.91
N LEU A 119 14.69 2.42 6.55
CA LEU A 119 13.58 3.39 6.53
C LEU A 119 13.57 4.33 7.74
N ASP A 120 14.65 4.33 8.55
CA ASP A 120 14.75 5.15 9.76
C ASP A 120 13.55 4.96 10.72
N PHE A 121 13.02 3.73 10.79
CA PHE A 121 11.83 3.35 11.56
C PHE A 121 10.56 4.16 11.19
N ASN A 122 10.57 4.82 10.05
CA ASN A 122 9.45 5.63 9.60
C ASN A 122 8.40 4.78 8.89
N VAL A 123 7.50 4.18 9.66
CA VAL A 123 6.35 3.38 9.16
C VAL A 123 5.04 4.18 9.26
N SER A 124 4.90 5.00 10.30
CA SER A 124 3.64 5.62 10.73
C SER A 124 3.12 6.79 9.88
N GLN A 125 3.94 7.37 9.02
CA GLN A 125 3.58 8.59 8.30
C GLN A 125 2.78 8.35 7.02
N TYR A 126 2.63 7.10 6.59
CA TYR A 126 1.89 6.79 5.37
C TYR A 126 0.39 6.83 5.60
N CYS A 127 -0.29 7.73 4.90
CA CYS A 127 -1.75 7.80 4.86
C CYS A 127 -2.25 7.15 3.57
N SER A 128 -2.83 5.96 3.68
CA SER A 128 -3.30 5.17 2.53
C SER A 128 -4.45 5.87 1.78
N PRO A 129 -4.69 5.55 0.50
CA PRO A 129 -5.88 6.00 -0.22
C PRO A 129 -7.18 5.68 0.53
N TYR A 130 -7.24 4.60 1.31
CA TYR A 130 -8.42 4.23 2.08
C TYR A 130 -8.74 5.24 3.20
N SER A 131 -7.73 5.81 3.83
CA SER A 131 -7.92 6.87 4.82
C SER A 131 -8.52 8.12 4.20
N TRP A 132 -8.12 8.45 2.97
CA TRP A 132 -8.72 9.54 2.19
C TRP A 132 -10.13 9.22 1.73
N MET A 133 -10.38 7.97 1.27
CA MET A 133 -11.72 7.52 0.89
C MET A 133 -12.73 7.62 2.03
N ARG A 134 -12.33 7.35 3.27
CA ARG A 134 -13.20 7.52 4.44
C ARG A 134 -13.73 8.95 4.55
N ARG A 135 -12.89 9.95 4.25
CA ARG A 135 -13.29 11.37 4.27
C ARG A 135 -14.27 11.69 3.15
N VAL A 136 -13.97 11.21 1.92
CA VAL A 136 -14.85 11.41 0.75
C VAL A 136 -16.19 10.70 0.98
N SER A 137 -16.17 9.45 1.44
CA SER A 137 -17.38 8.67 1.71
C SER A 137 -18.27 9.30 2.78
N LYS A 138 -17.67 9.96 3.79
CA LYS A 138 -18.43 10.71 4.80
C LYS A 138 -19.22 11.86 4.20
N ALA A 139 -18.68 12.51 3.18
CA ALA A 139 -19.36 13.60 2.46
C ALA A 139 -20.44 13.08 1.48
N ASP A 140 -20.47 11.79 1.17
CA ASP A 140 -21.38 11.09 0.27
C ASP A 140 -22.35 10.16 1.02
N ASP A 141 -22.74 10.52 2.22
CA ASP A 141 -23.64 9.74 3.09
C ASP A 141 -23.31 8.23 3.16
N TYR A 142 -22.01 7.88 3.02
CA TYR A 142 -21.48 6.53 3.08
C TYR A 142 -22.07 5.56 2.04
N ASP A 143 -22.36 6.00 0.81
CA ASP A 143 -22.82 5.11 -0.25
C ASP A 143 -21.87 3.90 -0.39
N ILE A 144 -22.41 2.72 -0.03
CA ILE A 144 -21.64 1.47 0.05
C ILE A 144 -21.22 1.01 -1.35
N GLN A 145 -22.04 1.18 -2.38
CA GLN A 145 -21.73 0.72 -3.73
C GLN A 145 -20.57 1.54 -4.32
N THR A 146 -20.66 2.87 -4.26
CA THR A 146 -19.58 3.78 -4.69
C THR A 146 -18.28 3.50 -3.92
N ARG A 147 -18.39 3.30 -2.60
CA ARG A 147 -17.22 3.02 -1.76
C ARG A 147 -16.57 1.68 -2.11
N THR A 148 -17.34 0.63 -2.32
CA THR A 148 -16.81 -0.70 -2.66
C THR A 148 -16.11 -0.68 -4.01
N LEU A 149 -16.76 -0.12 -5.04
CA LEU A 149 -16.17 0.03 -6.35
C LEU A 149 -14.92 0.95 -6.33
N GLY A 150 -14.98 2.05 -5.56
CA GLY A 150 -13.85 2.95 -5.39
C GLY A 150 -12.64 2.26 -4.75
N LYS A 151 -12.85 1.40 -3.75
CA LYS A 151 -11.77 0.59 -3.15
C LYS A 151 -11.13 -0.33 -4.18
N PHE A 152 -11.92 -1.05 -4.96
CA PHE A 152 -11.43 -1.90 -6.04
C PHE A 152 -10.60 -1.11 -7.05
N LEU A 153 -11.10 0.05 -7.52
CA LEU A 153 -10.38 0.91 -8.45
C LEU A 153 -9.07 1.46 -7.89
N ALA A 154 -9.01 1.71 -6.58
CA ALA A 154 -7.75 2.09 -5.94
C ALA A 154 -6.79 0.90 -5.85
N GLU A 155 -7.26 -0.28 -5.46
CA GLU A 155 -6.40 -1.47 -5.31
C GLU A 155 -5.70 -1.87 -6.61
N ILE A 156 -6.37 -1.81 -7.75
CA ILE A 156 -5.74 -2.13 -9.05
C ILE A 156 -4.56 -1.19 -9.37
N THR A 157 -4.51 0.01 -8.80
CA THR A 157 -3.37 0.93 -9.00
C THR A 157 -2.09 0.41 -8.35
N LEU A 158 -2.17 -0.48 -7.36
CA LEU A 158 -1.00 -1.08 -6.70
C LEU A 158 -0.17 -1.94 -7.66
N LEU A 159 -0.81 -2.57 -8.64
CA LEU A 159 -0.17 -3.44 -9.62
C LEU A 159 0.63 -2.66 -10.67
N ASP A 160 0.27 -1.41 -10.92
CA ASP A 160 0.90 -0.61 -11.98
C ASP A 160 1.81 0.47 -11.38
N HIS A 161 3.11 0.35 -11.67
CA HIS A 161 4.14 1.27 -11.19
C HIS A 161 3.95 2.73 -11.61
N ARG A 162 3.21 3.00 -12.70
CA ARG A 162 2.93 4.36 -13.15
C ARG A 162 2.18 5.20 -12.11
N PHE A 163 1.41 4.54 -11.23
CA PHE A 163 0.71 5.20 -10.14
C PHE A 163 1.60 5.56 -8.94
N LEU A 164 2.87 5.13 -8.91
CA LEU A 164 3.83 5.55 -7.87
C LEU A 164 4.04 7.07 -7.84
N ARG A 165 3.79 7.74 -8.95
CA ARG A 165 3.86 9.21 -9.08
C ARG A 165 2.63 9.91 -8.48
N CYS A 166 1.56 9.18 -8.24
CA CYS A 166 0.29 9.73 -7.79
C CYS A 166 0.21 9.75 -6.26
N LYS A 167 -0.10 10.90 -5.70
CA LYS A 167 -0.35 11.00 -4.25
C LYS A 167 -1.56 10.13 -3.85
N PRO A 168 -1.53 9.48 -2.67
CA PRO A 168 -2.66 8.67 -2.18
C PRO A 168 -4.00 9.40 -2.18
N SER A 169 -3.99 10.71 -1.89
CA SER A 169 -5.19 11.56 -1.95
C SER A 169 -5.76 11.68 -3.37
N LEU A 170 -4.89 11.76 -4.40
CA LEU A 170 -5.32 11.80 -5.80
C LEU A 170 -5.89 10.45 -6.24
N ILE A 171 -5.22 9.34 -5.90
CA ILE A 171 -5.72 7.99 -6.18
C ILE A 171 -7.12 7.81 -5.59
N SER A 172 -7.31 8.21 -4.32
CA SER A 172 -8.61 8.16 -3.65
C SER A 172 -9.67 9.00 -4.38
N ALA A 173 -9.35 10.24 -4.71
CA ALA A 173 -10.30 11.16 -5.36
C ALA A 173 -10.75 10.63 -6.73
N VAL A 174 -9.79 10.19 -7.56
CA VAL A 174 -10.07 9.65 -8.89
C VAL A 174 -10.85 8.33 -8.81
N ALA A 175 -10.47 7.43 -7.89
CA ALA A 175 -11.16 6.15 -7.71
C ALA A 175 -12.63 6.35 -7.29
N MET A 176 -12.90 7.24 -6.32
CA MET A 176 -14.25 7.55 -5.87
C MET A 176 -15.07 8.25 -6.96
N TYR A 177 -14.46 9.22 -7.67
CA TYR A 177 -15.10 9.87 -8.81
C TYR A 177 -15.51 8.89 -9.90
N SER A 178 -14.57 8.01 -10.30
CA SER A 178 -14.81 7.01 -11.34
C SER A 178 -15.88 6.01 -10.92
N ALA A 179 -15.84 5.52 -9.68
CA ALA A 179 -16.84 4.62 -9.13
C ALA A 179 -18.25 5.24 -9.19
N ARG A 180 -18.38 6.49 -8.76
CA ARG A 180 -19.66 7.17 -8.77
C ARG A 180 -20.19 7.38 -10.19
N LYS A 181 -19.32 7.79 -11.13
CA LYS A 181 -19.72 7.93 -12.55
C LYS A 181 -20.14 6.60 -13.16
N MET A 182 -19.45 5.50 -12.88
CA MET A 182 -19.80 4.16 -13.35
C MET A 182 -21.15 3.68 -12.82
N LEU A 183 -21.55 4.12 -11.63
CA LEU A 183 -22.84 3.82 -11.00
C LEU A 183 -23.96 4.81 -11.39
N GLY A 184 -23.68 5.72 -12.33
CA GLY A 184 -24.69 6.68 -12.82
C GLY A 184 -24.92 7.88 -11.92
N GLY A 185 -24.10 8.07 -10.88
CA GLY A 185 -24.18 9.22 -9.96
C GLY A 185 -23.51 10.48 -10.49
N ASP A 186 -23.88 11.62 -9.92
CA ASP A 186 -23.25 12.91 -10.20
C ASP A 186 -22.25 13.31 -9.10
N TRP A 187 -21.21 14.09 -9.45
CA TRP A 187 -20.11 14.46 -8.56
C TRP A 187 -20.30 15.84 -7.89
N VAL A 188 -21.21 16.66 -8.40
CA VAL A 188 -21.31 18.10 -8.03
C VAL A 188 -21.54 18.31 -6.53
N GLY A 189 -22.34 17.49 -5.87
CA GLY A 189 -22.64 17.62 -4.44
C GLY A 189 -21.46 17.33 -3.51
N ILE A 190 -20.61 16.37 -3.89
CA ILE A 190 -19.47 15.92 -3.07
C ILE A 190 -18.31 16.93 -3.09
N PHE A 191 -18.08 17.58 -4.23
CA PHE A 191 -17.01 18.56 -4.36
C PHE A 191 -17.25 19.76 -3.43
N ILE A 192 -18.51 20.19 -3.30
CA ILE A 192 -18.90 21.28 -2.39
C ILE A 192 -18.72 20.86 -0.92
N ALA A 193 -19.15 19.65 -0.57
CA ALA A 193 -19.05 19.13 0.79
C ALA A 193 -17.58 18.92 1.24
N THR A 194 -16.69 18.46 0.36
CA THR A 194 -15.25 18.30 0.68
C THR A 194 -14.52 19.63 0.83
N GLN A 195 -14.92 20.68 0.12
CA GLN A 195 -14.35 22.03 0.31
C GLN A 195 -14.79 22.69 1.61
N LEU A 196 -16.01 22.42 2.08
CA LEU A 196 -16.54 22.99 3.33
C LEU A 196 -16.00 22.33 4.59
N THR A 197 -15.32 21.17 4.47
CA THR A 197 -14.73 20.41 5.60
C THR A 197 -13.21 20.49 5.68
N MET A 198 -12.56 21.29 4.83
CA MET A 198 -11.14 21.67 4.89
C MET A 198 -10.96 22.97 5.68
#